data_92e7b4f4cf2990fb3b80476f97249215
#
_entry.id   92e7b4f4cf2990fb3b80476f97249215
#
_cell.length_a   1.000
_cell.length_b   1.000
_cell.length_c   1.000
_cell.angle_alpha   90.00
_cell.angle_beta   90.00
_cell.angle_gamma   90.00
#
_symmetry.space_group_name_H-M   'P 1'
#
loop_
_entity.id
_entity.type
_entity.pdbx_description
1 polymer ?
#
loop_
_entity_poly.entity_id
_entity_poly.type
_entity_poly.pdbx_seq_one_letter_code
_entity_poly.pdbx_strand_id
1 'polypeptide(L)'
;MTNQIRLLPTVLVNRIAAGEVVERPASAVKELVENALDAGATRIEVALRAGGQSLIVVSDDGGGMVRDALVLAVDRHCTSKLPDDDLTAIATLGFRGEALPSIGAVARLTLTSRVPGSAEAWSLSVEGGAKGAPVPAAHPPGTRVEVRDLFYATPARLKFMKSARTERDQADRKSVV
;
A
#
# COMPACT_ATOMS: atom_id res chain seq x y z
N MET A 1 -4.44 15.86 -36.74
CA MET A 1 -5.00 14.94 -35.73
C MET A 1 -5.83 15.75 -34.76
N THR A 2 -7.12 15.56 -34.74
CA THR A 2 -8.01 16.22 -33.78
C THR A 2 -7.80 15.58 -32.39
N ASN A 3 -7.28 16.36 -31.45
CA ASN A 3 -7.23 15.96 -30.04
C ASN A 3 -8.66 15.87 -29.49
N GLN A 4 -9.27 14.70 -29.56
CA GLN A 4 -10.59 14.47 -28.94
C GLN A 4 -10.42 14.28 -27.44
N ILE A 5 -11.06 15.14 -26.66
CA ILE A 5 -11.23 14.97 -25.21
C ILE A 5 -12.17 13.76 -25.01
N ARG A 6 -11.69 12.76 -24.24
CA ARG A 6 -12.44 11.54 -23.93
C ARG A 6 -12.39 11.21 -22.44
N LEU A 7 -13.41 10.55 -21.95
CA LEU A 7 -13.42 9.97 -20.62
C LEU A 7 -12.41 8.80 -20.57
N LEU A 8 -11.51 8.81 -19.58
CA LEU A 8 -10.57 7.72 -19.39
C LEU A 8 -11.22 6.57 -18.61
N PRO A 9 -10.88 5.30 -18.91
CA PRO A 9 -11.27 4.15 -18.10
C PRO A 9 -10.77 4.33 -16.65
N THR A 10 -11.57 3.91 -15.67
CA THR A 10 -11.26 4.04 -14.23
C THR A 10 -9.92 3.43 -13.87
N VAL A 11 -9.55 2.29 -14.47
CA VAL A 11 -8.25 1.64 -14.25
C VAL A 11 -7.10 2.56 -14.65
N LEU A 12 -7.23 3.27 -15.79
CA LEU A 12 -6.20 4.19 -16.26
C LEU A 12 -6.11 5.44 -15.38
N VAL A 13 -7.25 5.98 -14.96
CA VAL A 13 -7.31 7.11 -14.01
C VAL A 13 -6.60 6.71 -12.71
N ASN A 14 -6.87 5.52 -12.18
CA ASN A 14 -6.25 5.02 -10.97
C ASN A 14 -4.73 4.85 -11.09
N ARG A 15 -4.23 4.38 -12.24
CA ARG A 15 -2.79 4.26 -12.50
C ARG A 15 -2.10 5.61 -12.62
N ILE A 16 -2.75 6.60 -13.24
CA ILE A 16 -2.22 7.96 -13.33
C ILE A 16 -2.14 8.58 -11.93
N ALA A 17 -3.22 8.52 -11.16
CA ALA A 17 -3.26 9.06 -9.81
C ALA A 17 -2.29 8.32 -8.85
N ALA A 18 -2.12 7.01 -9.00
CA ALA A 18 -1.12 6.24 -8.25
C ALA A 18 0.30 6.75 -8.47
N GLY A 19 0.59 7.30 -9.65
CA GLY A 19 1.86 7.90 -9.98
C GLY A 19 2.21 9.14 -9.16
N GLU A 20 1.22 9.83 -8.61
CA GLU A 20 1.40 11.00 -7.75
C GLU A 20 1.65 10.59 -6.28
N VAL A 21 1.15 9.44 -5.86
CA VAL A 21 1.28 8.89 -4.49
C VAL A 21 2.53 8.03 -4.37
N VAL A 22 2.77 7.16 -5.35
CA VAL A 22 3.87 6.20 -5.36
C VAL A 22 4.80 6.51 -6.54
N GLU A 23 5.80 7.32 -6.29
CA GLU A 23 6.79 7.71 -7.31
C GLU A 23 7.91 6.68 -7.44
N ARG A 24 8.27 6.02 -6.33
CA ARG A 24 9.38 5.06 -6.23
C ARG A 24 9.17 4.09 -5.06
N PRO A 25 9.97 3.02 -4.94
CA PRO A 25 9.88 2.07 -3.83
C PRO A 25 9.94 2.72 -2.46
N ALA A 26 10.82 3.71 -2.26
CA ALA A 26 10.94 4.43 -0.99
C ALA A 26 9.66 5.16 -0.58
N SER A 27 8.87 5.64 -1.54
CA SER A 27 7.56 6.26 -1.26
C SER A 27 6.56 5.21 -0.76
N ALA A 28 6.53 4.03 -1.39
CA ALA A 28 5.68 2.92 -0.94
C ALA A 28 6.06 2.46 0.47
N VAL A 29 7.36 2.25 0.73
CA VAL A 29 7.86 1.86 2.06
C VAL A 29 7.44 2.88 3.12
N LYS A 30 7.65 4.17 2.86
CA LYS A 30 7.26 5.25 3.78
C LYS A 30 5.78 5.16 4.15
N GLU A 31 4.91 5.11 3.16
CA GLU A 31 3.45 5.03 3.38
C GLU A 31 3.04 3.77 4.17
N LEU A 32 3.65 2.63 3.87
CA LEU A 32 3.35 1.38 4.58
C LEU A 32 3.84 1.40 6.03
N VAL A 33 5.01 1.99 6.30
CA VAL A 33 5.52 2.17 7.66
C VAL A 33 4.65 3.16 8.45
N GLU A 34 4.24 4.27 7.85
CA GLU A 34 3.31 5.21 8.48
C GLU A 34 1.96 4.56 8.82
N ASN A 35 1.45 3.69 7.94
CA ASN A 35 0.23 2.92 8.23
C ASN A 35 0.42 1.97 9.42
N ALA A 36 1.56 1.32 9.54
CA ALA A 36 1.86 0.45 10.68
C ALA A 36 1.96 1.23 12.00
N LEU A 37 2.61 2.41 11.98
CA LEU A 37 2.68 3.31 13.14
C LEU A 37 1.29 3.79 13.56
N ASP A 38 0.47 4.21 12.60
CA ASP A 38 -0.92 4.64 12.85
C ASP A 38 -1.81 3.49 13.40
N ALA A 39 -1.47 2.23 13.07
CA ALA A 39 -2.12 1.05 13.64
C ALA A 39 -1.62 0.70 15.06
N GLY A 40 -0.76 1.53 15.65
CA GLY A 40 -0.22 1.33 16.98
C GLY A 40 0.83 0.21 17.08
N ALA A 41 1.51 -0.08 15.98
CA ALA A 41 2.57 -1.09 15.98
C ALA A 41 3.72 -0.72 16.90
N THR A 42 4.23 -1.70 17.64
CA THR A 42 5.44 -1.58 18.46
C THR A 42 6.65 -2.21 17.77
N ARG A 43 6.39 -3.06 16.79
CA ARG A 43 7.41 -3.72 15.98
C ARG A 43 7.02 -3.68 14.51
N ILE A 44 7.92 -3.16 13.69
CA ILE A 44 7.75 -3.10 12.23
C ILE A 44 8.99 -3.71 11.57
N GLU A 45 8.76 -4.68 10.70
CA GLU A 45 9.82 -5.33 9.91
C GLU A 45 9.65 -4.97 8.44
N VAL A 46 10.75 -4.53 7.81
CA VAL A 46 10.79 -4.18 6.40
C VAL A 46 11.80 -5.06 5.67
N ALA A 47 11.37 -5.73 4.62
CA ALA A 47 12.24 -6.51 3.75
C ALA A 47 12.11 -6.03 2.30
N LEU A 48 13.23 -5.86 1.61
CA LEU A 48 13.31 -5.40 0.25
C LEU A 48 14.11 -6.38 -0.60
N ARG A 49 13.67 -6.57 -1.86
CA ARG A 49 14.46 -7.25 -2.88
C ARG A 49 14.55 -6.37 -4.12
N ALA A 50 15.73 -6.31 -4.72
CA ALA A 50 16.04 -5.43 -5.85
C ALA A 50 15.65 -3.96 -5.58
N GLY A 51 16.03 -3.44 -4.38
CA GLY A 51 15.71 -2.06 -3.97
C GLY A 51 14.21 -1.76 -3.84
N GLY A 52 13.38 -2.81 -3.67
CA GLY A 52 11.94 -2.70 -3.59
C GLY A 52 11.22 -2.82 -4.94
N GLN A 53 11.93 -2.98 -6.04
CA GLN A 53 11.29 -3.16 -7.36
C GLN A 53 10.62 -4.52 -7.48
N SER A 54 11.30 -5.60 -7.07
CA SER A 54 10.74 -6.95 -7.17
C SER A 54 9.93 -7.35 -5.93
N LEU A 55 10.29 -6.84 -4.75
CA LEU A 55 9.58 -7.15 -3.51
C LEU A 55 9.78 -6.05 -2.46
N ILE A 56 8.66 -5.63 -1.87
CA ILE A 56 8.60 -4.89 -0.61
C ILE A 56 7.72 -5.71 0.33
N VAL A 57 8.18 -5.96 1.55
CA VAL A 57 7.37 -6.54 2.62
C VAL A 57 7.46 -5.62 3.82
N VAL A 58 6.31 -5.22 4.34
CA VAL A 58 6.21 -4.53 5.62
C VAL A 58 5.27 -5.37 6.51
N SER A 59 5.79 -5.80 7.65
CA SER A 59 5.04 -6.57 8.64
C SER A 59 5.04 -5.83 9.96
N ASP A 60 3.90 -5.75 10.62
CA ASP A 60 3.72 -5.08 11.90
C ASP A 60 2.92 -5.93 12.88
N ASP A 61 3.01 -5.57 14.16
CA ASP A 61 2.25 -6.15 15.28
C ASP A 61 1.12 -5.24 15.77
N GLY A 62 0.64 -4.33 14.92
CA GLY A 62 -0.41 -3.37 15.25
C GLY A 62 -1.81 -3.98 15.40
N GLY A 63 -2.82 -3.13 15.36
CA GLY A 63 -4.21 -3.51 15.62
C GLY A 63 -4.85 -4.47 14.62
N GLY A 64 -4.23 -4.69 13.46
CA GLY A 64 -4.76 -5.58 12.43
C GLY A 64 -6.08 -5.10 11.83
N MET A 65 -6.64 -5.91 10.93
CA MET A 65 -7.89 -5.63 10.24
C MET A 65 -8.77 -6.87 10.22
N VAL A 66 -10.07 -6.69 10.47
CA VAL A 66 -11.09 -7.71 10.21
C VAL A 66 -11.33 -7.84 8.70
N ARG A 67 -11.99 -8.94 8.29
CA ARG A 67 -12.23 -9.25 6.87
C ARG A 67 -12.80 -8.08 6.07
N ASP A 68 -13.83 -7.43 6.58
CA ASP A 68 -14.53 -6.35 5.86
C ASP A 68 -13.69 -5.06 5.81
N ALA A 69 -12.94 -4.75 6.86
CA ALA A 69 -11.99 -3.65 6.87
C ALA A 69 -10.85 -3.87 5.86
N LEU A 70 -10.36 -5.12 5.72
CA LEU A 70 -9.35 -5.49 4.74
C LEU A 70 -9.82 -5.22 3.31
N VAL A 71 -11.08 -5.50 2.99
CA VAL A 71 -11.69 -5.22 1.68
C VAL A 71 -11.74 -3.73 1.41
N LEU A 72 -12.12 -2.92 2.40
CA LEU A 72 -12.19 -1.46 2.28
C LEU A 72 -10.81 -0.79 2.22
N ALA A 73 -9.80 -1.37 2.87
CA ALA A 73 -8.45 -0.81 2.92
C ALA A 73 -7.80 -0.62 1.55
N VAL A 74 -8.21 -1.38 0.54
CA VAL A 74 -7.71 -1.30 -0.83
C VAL A 74 -8.63 -0.51 -1.77
N ASP A 75 -9.74 0.03 -1.26
CA ASP A 75 -10.62 0.92 -2.00
C ASP A 75 -10.21 2.38 -1.80
N ARG A 76 -10.40 3.20 -2.85
CA ARG A 76 -10.10 4.63 -2.78
C ARG A 76 -11.08 5.35 -1.85
N HIS A 77 -10.56 6.39 -1.21
CA HIS A 77 -11.34 7.25 -0.32
C HIS A 77 -11.91 6.54 0.92
N CYS A 78 -11.37 5.34 1.24
CA CYS A 78 -11.71 4.63 2.46
C CYS A 78 -10.58 4.83 3.49
N THR A 79 -10.89 5.40 4.64
CA THR A 79 -9.93 5.62 5.73
C THR A 79 -10.62 5.48 7.08
N SER A 80 -9.93 4.91 8.04
CA SER A 80 -10.32 4.92 9.46
C SER A 80 -9.72 6.09 10.24
N LYS A 81 -8.98 6.98 9.54
CA LYS A 81 -8.11 7.99 10.16
C LYS A 81 -8.75 9.38 10.27
N LEU A 82 -9.97 9.55 9.76
CA LEU A 82 -10.73 10.79 9.87
C LEU A 82 -11.86 10.59 10.89
N PRO A 83 -11.74 11.11 12.12
CA PRO A 83 -12.86 11.13 13.04
C PRO A 83 -13.88 12.17 12.55
N ASP A 84 -15.14 11.76 12.43
CA ASP A 84 -16.31 12.63 12.16
C ASP A 84 -16.17 13.58 10.94
N ASP A 85 -15.45 13.16 9.88
CA ASP A 85 -15.19 13.96 8.67
C ASP A 85 -14.48 15.31 8.93
N ASP A 86 -13.86 15.47 10.10
CA ASP A 86 -13.17 16.71 10.49
C ASP A 86 -11.68 16.65 10.07
N LEU A 87 -11.34 17.38 9.02
CA LEU A 87 -9.97 17.51 8.53
C LEU A 87 -9.04 18.29 9.48
N THR A 88 -9.58 18.97 10.48
CA THR A 88 -8.79 19.74 11.45
C THR A 88 -8.32 18.90 12.64
N ALA A 89 -8.94 17.74 12.87
CA ALA A 89 -8.65 16.83 13.97
C ALA A 89 -7.73 15.66 13.58
N ILE A 90 -6.85 15.83 12.59
CA ILE A 90 -5.95 14.78 12.10
C ILE A 90 -4.85 14.51 13.13
N ALA A 91 -4.89 13.34 13.75
CA ALA A 91 -3.89 12.87 14.72
C ALA A 91 -2.98 11.75 14.15
N THR A 92 -3.17 11.35 12.88
CA THR A 92 -2.44 10.26 12.23
C THR A 92 -1.44 10.78 11.22
N LEU A 93 -0.37 10.01 10.96
CA LEU A 93 0.66 10.35 9.98
C LEU A 93 0.12 10.34 8.54
N GLY A 94 -0.85 9.47 8.24
CA GLY A 94 -1.54 9.40 6.96
C GLY A 94 -3.05 9.57 7.14
N PHE A 95 -3.72 10.29 6.25
CA PHE A 95 -5.17 10.52 6.32
C PHE A 95 -5.90 10.34 4.99
N ARG A 96 -5.18 10.20 3.89
CA ARG A 96 -5.79 10.20 2.54
C ARG A 96 -6.47 8.91 2.14
N GLY A 97 -6.15 7.76 2.77
CA GLY A 97 -6.71 6.46 2.39
C GLY A 97 -6.34 6.01 0.96
N GLU A 98 -5.23 6.51 0.40
CA GLU A 98 -4.88 6.34 -1.01
C GLU A 98 -3.65 5.46 -1.25
N ALA A 99 -2.84 5.17 -0.21
CA ALA A 99 -1.58 4.45 -0.38
C ALA A 99 -1.78 3.02 -0.88
N LEU A 100 -2.59 2.22 -0.20
CA LEU A 100 -2.85 0.83 -0.58
C LEU A 100 -3.55 0.70 -1.95
N PRO A 101 -4.64 1.46 -2.25
CA PRO A 101 -5.24 1.41 -3.58
C PRO A 101 -4.29 1.89 -4.68
N SER A 102 -3.43 2.87 -4.41
CA SER A 102 -2.43 3.35 -5.37
C SER A 102 -1.35 2.30 -5.65
N ILE A 103 -0.84 1.64 -4.63
CA ILE A 103 0.12 0.54 -4.78
C ILE A 103 -0.52 -0.61 -5.55
N GLY A 104 -1.74 -1.02 -5.19
CA GLY A 104 -2.48 -2.10 -5.86
C GLY A 104 -2.78 -1.80 -7.33
N ALA A 105 -2.91 -0.53 -7.72
CA ALA A 105 -3.14 -0.12 -9.10
C ALA A 105 -1.93 -0.35 -10.02
N VAL A 106 -0.70 -0.34 -9.48
CA VAL A 106 0.56 -0.38 -10.25
C VAL A 106 1.42 -1.60 -9.96
N ALA A 107 1.08 -2.40 -8.96
CA ALA A 107 1.84 -3.56 -8.48
C ALA A 107 0.93 -4.77 -8.23
N ARG A 108 1.53 -5.88 -7.79
CA ARG A 108 0.83 -7.00 -7.17
C ARG A 108 0.91 -6.83 -5.66
N LEU A 109 -0.22 -6.48 -5.05
CA LEU A 109 -0.35 -6.21 -3.63
C LEU A 109 -1.05 -7.38 -2.96
N THR A 110 -0.50 -7.86 -1.84
CA THR A 110 -1.16 -8.82 -0.96
C THR A 110 -1.16 -8.27 0.47
N LEU A 111 -2.33 -8.21 1.07
CA LEU A 111 -2.53 -7.87 2.47
C LEU A 111 -2.90 -9.12 3.23
N THR A 112 -2.25 -9.37 4.37
CA THR A 112 -2.63 -10.43 5.30
C THR A 112 -2.71 -9.82 6.68
N SER A 113 -3.83 -10.02 7.38
CA SER A 113 -4.06 -9.34 8.65
C SER A 113 -4.86 -10.18 9.63
N ARG A 114 -4.59 -9.98 10.92
CA ARG A 114 -5.29 -10.57 12.04
C ARG A 114 -5.42 -9.56 13.17
N VAL A 115 -6.61 -9.42 13.71
CA VAL A 115 -6.86 -8.57 14.88
C VAL A 115 -6.39 -9.31 16.15
N PRO A 116 -5.72 -8.63 17.11
CA PRO A 116 -5.38 -9.22 18.39
C PRO A 116 -6.59 -9.84 19.08
N GLY A 117 -6.44 -11.05 19.63
CA GLY A 117 -7.52 -11.80 20.26
C GLY A 117 -8.45 -12.54 19.29
N SER A 118 -8.39 -12.29 17.99
CA SER A 118 -9.13 -13.06 17.00
C SER A 118 -8.42 -14.37 16.66
N ALA A 119 -9.21 -15.44 16.44
CA ALA A 119 -8.69 -16.69 15.90
C ALA A 119 -8.51 -16.63 14.38
N GLU A 120 -9.17 -15.68 13.69
CA GLU A 120 -9.23 -15.59 12.24
C GLU A 120 -8.22 -14.59 11.71
N ALA A 121 -7.47 -14.99 10.69
CA ALA A 121 -6.69 -14.12 9.83
C ALA A 121 -7.23 -14.20 8.39
N TRP A 122 -7.10 -13.10 7.68
CA TRP A 122 -7.60 -12.95 6.31
C TRP A 122 -6.53 -12.41 5.40
N SER A 123 -6.55 -12.82 4.14
CA SER A 123 -5.66 -12.31 3.09
C SER A 123 -6.46 -11.83 1.88
N LEU A 124 -6.02 -10.75 1.27
CA LEU A 124 -6.61 -10.15 0.08
C LEU A 124 -5.50 -9.75 -0.90
N SER A 125 -5.69 -10.03 -2.18
CA SER A 125 -4.76 -9.63 -3.25
C SER A 125 -5.40 -8.65 -4.22
N VAL A 126 -4.59 -7.71 -4.70
CA VAL A 126 -4.93 -6.75 -5.76
C VAL A 126 -3.81 -6.79 -6.80
N GLU A 127 -4.14 -7.01 -8.06
CA GLU A 127 -3.18 -7.06 -9.15
C GLU A 127 -3.52 -6.03 -10.24
N GLY A 128 -2.69 -5.00 -10.38
CA GLY A 128 -2.88 -3.95 -11.39
C GLY A 128 -4.25 -3.25 -11.31
N GLY A 129 -4.83 -3.18 -10.11
CA GLY A 129 -6.16 -2.62 -9.84
C GLY A 129 -7.29 -3.64 -9.80
N ALA A 130 -7.05 -4.91 -10.15
CA ALA A 130 -8.05 -5.98 -10.04
C ALA A 130 -8.04 -6.56 -8.62
N LYS A 131 -9.11 -6.30 -7.87
CA LYS A 131 -9.27 -6.77 -6.48
C LYS A 131 -9.83 -8.19 -6.46
N GLY A 132 -9.14 -9.09 -5.73
CA GLY A 132 -9.62 -10.43 -5.44
C GLY A 132 -10.62 -10.48 -4.30
N ALA A 133 -11.11 -11.67 -3.97
CA ALA A 133 -11.90 -11.91 -2.78
C ALA A 133 -11.00 -12.17 -1.56
N PRO A 134 -11.41 -11.76 -0.35
CA PRO A 134 -10.68 -12.13 0.87
C PRO A 134 -10.78 -13.64 1.11
N VAL A 135 -9.66 -14.24 1.47
CA VAL A 135 -9.53 -15.67 1.77
C VAL A 135 -8.99 -15.88 3.18
N PRO A 136 -9.37 -16.97 3.89
CA PRO A 136 -8.76 -17.31 5.15
C PRO A 136 -7.24 -17.48 5.03
N ALA A 137 -6.51 -17.06 6.05
CA ALA A 137 -5.06 -17.12 6.09
C ALA A 137 -4.57 -17.48 7.50
N ALA A 138 -3.27 -17.75 7.64
CA ALA A 138 -2.59 -17.89 8.90
C ALA A 138 -1.60 -16.73 9.09
N HIS A 139 -1.78 -15.96 10.16
CA HIS A 139 -0.92 -14.83 10.49
C HIS A 139 -0.95 -14.56 12.01
N PRO A 140 0.15 -14.14 12.64
CA PRO A 140 0.09 -13.61 14.00
C PRO A 140 -0.73 -12.29 14.02
N PRO A 141 -1.15 -11.79 15.19
CA PRO A 141 -1.79 -10.48 15.29
C PRO A 141 -0.94 -9.39 14.63
N GLY A 142 -1.60 -8.49 13.88
CA GLY A 142 -0.96 -7.45 13.11
C GLY A 142 -1.26 -7.54 11.62
N THR A 143 -0.46 -6.87 10.81
CA THR A 143 -0.63 -6.80 9.35
C THR A 143 0.68 -7.06 8.62
N ARG A 144 0.60 -7.81 7.52
CA ARG A 144 1.67 -7.98 6.53
C ARG A 144 1.20 -7.45 5.20
N VAL A 145 1.95 -6.51 4.66
CA VAL A 145 1.77 -5.98 3.32
C VAL A 145 2.92 -6.45 2.45
N GLU A 146 2.59 -7.12 1.36
CA GLU A 146 3.56 -7.60 0.39
C GLU A 146 3.27 -6.97 -0.98
N VAL A 147 4.25 -6.28 -1.53
CA VAL A 147 4.19 -5.62 -2.84
C VAL A 147 5.22 -6.29 -3.75
N ARG A 148 4.73 -6.89 -4.84
CA ARG A 148 5.58 -7.52 -5.86
C ARG A 148 5.52 -6.76 -7.16
N ASP A 149 6.62 -6.76 -7.88
CA ASP A 149 6.73 -6.24 -9.25
C ASP A 149 6.18 -4.81 -9.35
N LEU A 150 6.69 -3.92 -8.51
CA LEU A 150 6.28 -2.52 -8.48
C LEU A 150 6.43 -1.90 -9.87
N PHE A 151 5.36 -1.24 -10.35
CA PHE A 151 5.24 -0.62 -11.67
C PHE A 151 5.13 -1.59 -12.86
N TYR A 152 4.88 -2.89 -12.66
CA TYR A 152 4.65 -3.79 -13.79
C TYR A 152 3.46 -3.35 -14.67
N ALA A 153 2.43 -2.75 -14.07
CA ALA A 153 1.26 -2.23 -14.77
C ALA A 153 1.49 -0.85 -15.41
N THR A 154 2.64 -0.23 -15.15
CA THR A 154 3.07 1.08 -15.68
C THR A 154 4.54 1.01 -16.14
N PRO A 155 4.83 0.25 -17.23
CA PRO A 155 6.22 -0.05 -17.64
C PRO A 155 7.06 1.19 -17.92
N ALA A 156 6.45 2.31 -18.34
CA ALA A 156 7.16 3.56 -18.59
C ALA A 156 7.85 4.09 -17.31
N ARG A 157 7.29 3.83 -16.12
CA ARG A 157 7.91 4.22 -14.85
C ARG A 157 9.15 3.43 -14.52
N LEU A 158 9.23 2.17 -14.91
CA LEU A 158 10.43 1.35 -14.69
C LEU A 158 11.67 1.96 -15.32
N LYS A 159 11.53 2.71 -16.42
CA LYS A 159 12.63 3.39 -17.10
C LYS A 159 13.23 4.54 -16.28
N PHE A 160 12.51 5.08 -15.32
CA PHE A 160 12.95 6.18 -14.44
C PHE A 160 13.47 5.68 -13.08
N MET A 161 13.44 4.37 -12.86
CA MET A 161 13.98 3.78 -11.63
C MET A 161 15.50 3.83 -11.65
N LYS A 162 16.08 4.12 -10.48
CA LYS A 162 17.51 4.08 -10.26
C LYS A 162 18.00 2.64 -10.03
N SER A 163 19.31 2.46 -9.78
CA SER A 163 19.83 1.15 -9.43
C SER A 163 19.20 0.62 -8.14
N ALA A 164 19.13 -0.70 -8.01
CA ALA A 164 18.57 -1.35 -6.82
C ALA A 164 19.25 -0.87 -5.51
N ARG A 165 20.55 -0.59 -5.53
CA ARG A 165 21.29 -0.03 -4.41
C ARG A 165 20.79 1.38 -4.05
N THR A 166 20.65 2.26 -5.04
CA THR A 166 20.20 3.64 -4.83
C THR A 166 18.76 3.68 -4.31
N GLU A 167 17.87 2.84 -4.85
CA GLU A 167 16.49 2.76 -4.39
C GLU A 167 16.41 2.23 -2.94
N ARG A 168 17.23 1.25 -2.58
CA ARG A 168 17.34 0.76 -1.20
C ARG A 168 17.82 1.85 -0.25
N ASP A 169 18.90 2.55 -0.59
CA ASP A 169 19.46 3.61 0.25
C ASP A 169 18.46 4.76 0.47
N GLN A 170 17.59 5.03 -0.52
CA GLN A 170 16.51 6.00 -0.37
C GLN A 170 15.36 5.49 0.51
N ALA A 171 15.05 4.20 0.46
CA ALA A 171 14.07 3.59 1.34
C ALA A 171 14.55 3.61 2.79
N ASP A 172 15.80 3.26 3.06
CA ASP A 172 16.41 3.30 4.38
C ASP A 172 16.36 4.71 4.99
N ARG A 173 16.71 5.74 4.20
CA ARG A 173 16.68 7.14 4.66
C ARG A 173 15.28 7.65 5.00
N LYS A 174 14.25 7.17 4.30
CA LYS A 174 12.86 7.59 4.52
C LYS A 174 12.17 6.79 5.64
N SER A 175 12.71 5.63 5.98
CA SER A 175 12.15 4.73 7.01
C SER A 175 12.74 4.97 8.41
N VAL A 176 13.74 5.84 8.54
CA VAL A 176 14.27 6.26 9.85
C VAL A 176 13.30 7.31 10.42
N VAL A 177 12.45 6.88 11.32
CA VAL A 177 11.62 7.72 12.18
C VAL A 177 12.18 7.67 13.59
#